data_1e8160d2a2cbd9487ea1eb161d81b83f
#
_entry.id   1e8160d2a2cbd9487ea1eb161d81b83f
#
_cell.length_a   1.000
_cell.length_b   1.000
_cell.length_c   1.000
_cell.angle_alpha   90.00
_cell.angle_beta   90.00
_cell.angle_gamma   90.00
#
_symmetry.space_group_name_H-M   'P 1'
#
loop_
_entity.id
_entity.type
_entity.pdbx_description
1 polymer ?
#
loop_
_entity_poly.entity_id
_entity_poly.type
_entity_poly.pdbx_seq_one_letter_code
_entity_poly.pdbx_strand_id
1 'polypeptide(L)'
;MEVTVLEVAPRDGLQNERAIVATADKIRLIERSVEAGLRRIEAVSFVNPQRVPQMADAEAVMAGVPRVPGVSYAGLVFNDRGLDRALATDVDEINVVVVATDTFSRRNQNCTTAEGVQRWSALARRAAASGVRRTVTIAAAFGCPFEGEVSAAAVLDLVRRVAAAEPDEIALADTIGVGTPDRVRTLVAGTAALVPGVPVRCHFHNTRNTGYANAVAALEAGAGILDASTGGVGGCPFAPAATGNIATEDLLYLLHRMDIGTGVRAEAVSATGTWLGEVLGSPVPALLGRAGGFPPARPGSQ
;
A
#
# COMPACT_ATOMS: atom_id res chain seq x y z
N MET A 1 1.88 13.28 17.25
CA MET A 1 1.37 13.03 15.89
C MET A 1 0.81 11.61 15.87
N GLU A 2 -0.30 11.38 15.18
CA GLU A 2 -0.84 10.05 14.94
C GLU A 2 -0.77 9.73 13.44
N VAL A 3 -0.38 8.51 13.09
CA VAL A 3 -0.19 8.07 11.70
C VAL A 3 -1.02 6.82 11.45
N THR A 4 -1.75 6.82 10.35
CA THR A 4 -2.46 5.62 9.88
C THR A 4 -1.52 4.74 9.08
N VAL A 5 -1.43 3.47 9.45
CA VAL A 5 -0.76 2.45 8.63
C VAL A 5 -1.82 1.68 7.86
N LEU A 6 -1.73 1.68 6.53
CA LEU A 6 -2.51 0.82 5.65
C LEU A 6 -1.71 -0.48 5.43
N GLU A 7 -2.25 -1.60 5.91
CA GLU A 7 -1.66 -2.91 5.70
C GLU A 7 -1.96 -3.41 4.29
N VAL A 8 -0.91 -3.66 3.52
CA VAL A 8 -1.04 -4.10 2.12
C VAL A 8 -0.58 -5.54 1.87
N ALA A 9 -0.10 -6.26 2.90
CA ALA A 9 0.36 -7.63 2.74
C ALA A 9 -0.69 -8.55 2.09
N PRO A 10 -1.97 -8.52 2.49
CA PRO A 10 -2.97 -9.44 1.93
C PRO A 10 -3.19 -9.27 0.43
N ARG A 11 -3.01 -8.04 -0.10
CA ARG A 11 -3.16 -7.76 -1.54
C ARG A 11 -1.82 -7.59 -2.22
N ASP A 12 -1.13 -6.48 -1.98
CA ASP A 12 0.11 -6.12 -2.69
C ASP A 12 1.25 -7.06 -2.34
N GLY A 13 1.35 -7.39 -1.07
CA GLY A 13 2.34 -8.33 -0.57
C GLY A 13 2.22 -9.71 -1.22
N LEU A 14 1.04 -10.30 -1.16
CA LEU A 14 0.83 -11.66 -1.68
C LEU A 14 0.72 -11.71 -3.20
N GLN A 15 0.28 -10.65 -3.87
CA GLN A 15 -0.09 -10.67 -5.30
C GLN A 15 1.00 -11.24 -6.21
N ASN A 16 2.27 -11.00 -5.90
CA ASN A 16 3.41 -11.43 -6.70
C ASN A 16 4.16 -12.62 -6.10
N GLU A 17 3.66 -13.20 -4.99
CA GLU A 17 4.27 -14.38 -4.39
C GLU A 17 4.06 -15.60 -5.27
N ARG A 18 5.07 -16.48 -5.30
CA ARG A 18 5.03 -17.71 -6.13
C ARG A 18 4.07 -18.75 -5.56
N ALA A 19 4.03 -18.86 -4.23
CA ALA A 19 3.13 -19.76 -3.54
C ALA A 19 1.71 -19.20 -3.56
N ILE A 20 0.75 -19.97 -4.08
CA ILE A 20 -0.67 -19.59 -3.99
C ILE A 20 -1.12 -19.84 -2.56
N VAL A 21 -1.45 -18.76 -1.86
CA VAL A 21 -1.93 -18.82 -0.48
C VAL A 21 -3.41 -19.17 -0.46
N ALA A 22 -3.78 -20.10 0.40
CA ALA A 22 -5.17 -20.52 0.54
C ALA A 22 -6.05 -19.36 1.07
N THR A 23 -7.33 -19.34 0.67
CA THR A 23 -8.30 -18.32 1.11
C THR A 23 -8.37 -18.22 2.63
N ALA A 24 -8.35 -19.35 3.34
CA ALA A 24 -8.37 -19.38 4.80
C ALA A 24 -7.14 -18.69 5.42
N ASP A 25 -5.96 -18.84 4.83
CA ASP A 25 -4.74 -18.20 5.31
C ASP A 25 -4.73 -16.71 5.02
N LYS A 26 -5.31 -16.26 3.89
CA LYS A 26 -5.50 -14.82 3.60
C LYS A 26 -6.46 -14.18 4.62
N ILE A 27 -7.57 -14.84 4.92
CA ILE A 27 -8.50 -14.39 5.96
C ILE A 27 -7.77 -14.35 7.30
N ARG A 28 -7.00 -15.38 7.65
CA ARG A 28 -6.24 -15.45 8.90
C ARG A 28 -5.19 -14.35 9.01
N LEU A 29 -4.53 -13.99 7.90
CA LEU A 29 -3.60 -12.85 7.86
C LEU A 29 -4.33 -11.53 8.21
N ILE A 30 -5.51 -11.33 7.63
CA ILE A 30 -6.34 -10.14 7.90
C ILE A 30 -6.83 -10.13 9.35
N GLU A 31 -7.31 -11.26 9.88
CA GLU A 31 -7.71 -11.39 11.29
C GLU A 31 -6.58 -11.00 12.25
N ARG A 32 -5.38 -11.56 12.04
CA ARG A 32 -4.18 -11.24 12.84
C ARG A 32 -3.80 -9.77 12.73
N SER A 33 -3.95 -9.16 11.55
CA SER A 33 -3.70 -7.73 11.34
C SER A 33 -4.68 -6.88 12.14
N VAL A 34 -5.97 -7.22 12.13
CA VAL A 34 -7.01 -6.54 12.94
C VAL A 34 -6.76 -6.74 14.44
N GLU A 35 -6.44 -7.96 14.87
CA GLU A 35 -6.07 -8.29 16.25
C GLU A 35 -4.85 -7.49 16.71
N ALA A 36 -3.87 -7.24 15.83
CA ALA A 36 -2.70 -6.42 16.13
C ALA A 36 -3.00 -4.93 16.29
N GLY A 37 -4.16 -4.46 15.85
CA GLY A 37 -4.61 -3.08 15.95
C GLY A 37 -4.69 -2.33 14.62
N LEU A 38 -4.35 -2.97 13.50
CA LEU A 38 -4.50 -2.37 12.17
C LEU A 38 -5.99 -2.13 11.88
N ARG A 39 -6.32 -0.94 11.38
CA ARG A 39 -7.70 -0.49 11.14
C ARG A 39 -8.01 -0.24 9.68
N ARG A 40 -7.01 -0.29 8.82
CA ARG A 40 -7.17 -0.10 7.39
C ARG A 40 -6.32 -1.13 6.64
N ILE A 41 -6.94 -1.94 5.80
CA ILE A 41 -6.31 -3.10 5.17
C ILE A 41 -6.69 -3.15 3.69
N GLU A 42 -5.71 -3.17 2.81
CA GLU A 42 -5.95 -3.50 1.40
C GLU A 42 -6.03 -5.02 1.28
N ALA A 43 -7.25 -5.53 1.32
CA ALA A 43 -7.54 -6.94 1.53
C ALA A 43 -7.43 -7.78 0.25
N VAL A 44 -7.86 -7.23 -0.90
CA VAL A 44 -8.04 -7.98 -2.15
C VAL A 44 -7.80 -7.13 -3.38
N SER A 45 -7.74 -7.80 -4.54
CA SER A 45 -7.77 -7.15 -5.85
C SER A 45 -8.85 -7.79 -6.73
N PHE A 46 -9.72 -6.97 -7.31
CA PHE A 46 -10.76 -7.38 -8.25
C PHE A 46 -10.28 -7.40 -9.70
N VAL A 47 -9.03 -7.80 -9.89
CA VAL A 47 -8.43 -8.00 -11.22
C VAL A 47 -8.95 -9.28 -11.88
N ASN A 48 -8.61 -9.45 -13.16
CA ASN A 48 -8.95 -10.69 -13.86
C ASN A 48 -8.24 -11.89 -13.20
N PRO A 49 -8.99 -12.88 -12.66
CA PRO A 49 -8.44 -14.05 -11.99
C PRO A 49 -7.47 -14.88 -12.84
N GLN A 50 -7.66 -14.90 -14.15
CA GLN A 50 -6.76 -15.61 -15.08
C GLN A 50 -5.39 -14.93 -15.21
N ARG A 51 -5.32 -13.60 -14.98
CA ARG A 51 -4.06 -12.85 -15.02
C ARG A 51 -3.33 -12.85 -13.69
N VAL A 52 -4.09 -12.86 -12.60
CA VAL A 52 -3.55 -12.87 -11.23
C VAL A 52 -4.25 -13.95 -10.42
N PRO A 53 -3.84 -15.23 -10.58
CA PRO A 53 -4.45 -16.36 -9.88
C PRO A 53 -4.44 -16.23 -8.35
N GLN A 54 -3.39 -15.58 -7.79
CA GLN A 54 -3.27 -15.30 -6.38
C GLN A 54 -4.47 -14.50 -5.81
N MET A 55 -5.12 -13.66 -6.64
CA MET A 55 -6.26 -12.81 -6.25
C MET A 55 -7.60 -13.34 -6.80
N ALA A 56 -7.65 -14.61 -7.21
CA ALA A 56 -8.85 -15.19 -7.83
C ALA A 56 -10.03 -15.35 -6.87
N ASP A 57 -9.74 -15.40 -5.57
CA ASP A 57 -10.67 -15.66 -4.46
C ASP A 57 -11.13 -14.39 -3.74
N ALA A 58 -11.03 -13.22 -4.38
CA ALA A 58 -11.29 -11.92 -3.76
C ALA A 58 -12.66 -11.85 -3.04
N GLU A 59 -13.71 -12.32 -3.67
CA GLU A 59 -15.05 -12.33 -3.09
C GLU A 59 -15.14 -13.26 -1.86
N ALA A 60 -14.50 -14.41 -1.92
CA ALA A 60 -14.48 -15.37 -0.81
C ALA A 60 -13.70 -14.80 0.39
N VAL A 61 -12.57 -14.12 0.15
CA VAL A 61 -11.82 -13.42 1.19
C VAL A 61 -12.70 -12.33 1.82
N MET A 62 -13.32 -11.46 1.00
CA MET A 62 -14.19 -10.38 1.51
C MET A 62 -15.40 -10.90 2.31
N ALA A 63 -15.93 -12.06 1.96
CA ALA A 63 -17.01 -12.70 2.72
C ALA A 63 -16.55 -13.28 4.06
N GLY A 64 -15.25 -13.61 4.20
CA GLY A 64 -14.71 -14.26 5.39
C GLY A 64 -13.99 -13.33 6.36
N VAL A 65 -13.68 -12.07 6.00
CA VAL A 65 -12.97 -11.15 6.89
C VAL A 65 -13.83 -10.70 8.07
N PRO A 66 -13.24 -10.47 9.25
CA PRO A 66 -13.99 -10.02 10.44
C PRO A 66 -14.52 -8.60 10.26
N ARG A 67 -15.81 -8.38 10.49
CA ARG A 67 -16.44 -7.05 10.43
C ARG A 67 -16.42 -6.38 11.79
N VAL A 68 -15.24 -5.84 12.13
CA VAL A 68 -15.01 -5.15 13.41
C VAL A 68 -15.27 -3.64 13.23
N PRO A 69 -16.03 -2.99 14.11
CA PRO A 69 -16.26 -1.55 14.06
C PRO A 69 -14.95 -0.76 14.01
N GLY A 70 -14.86 0.19 13.07
CA GLY A 70 -13.68 1.01 12.86
C GLY A 70 -12.57 0.36 12.03
N VAL A 71 -12.78 -0.86 11.51
CA VAL A 71 -11.90 -1.48 10.49
C VAL A 71 -12.49 -1.26 9.11
N SER A 72 -11.65 -0.86 8.16
CA SER A 72 -11.98 -0.59 6.76
C SER A 72 -11.17 -1.49 5.83
N TYR A 73 -11.84 -2.06 4.84
CA TYR A 73 -11.24 -2.95 3.84
C TYR A 73 -11.25 -2.30 2.47
N ALA A 74 -10.05 -2.12 1.91
CA ALA A 74 -9.87 -1.63 0.55
C ALA A 74 -9.71 -2.78 -0.45
N GLY A 75 -10.22 -2.57 -1.66
CA GLY A 75 -10.01 -3.46 -2.79
C GLY A 75 -9.44 -2.73 -4.00
N LEU A 76 -8.43 -3.32 -4.64
CA LEU A 76 -7.85 -2.77 -5.85
C LEU A 76 -8.76 -3.01 -7.06
N VAL A 77 -9.03 -1.97 -7.84
CA VAL A 77 -9.91 -1.99 -9.02
C VAL A 77 -9.21 -1.38 -10.23
N PHE A 78 -9.30 -2.02 -11.40
CA PHE A 78 -8.71 -1.50 -12.64
C PHE A 78 -9.71 -1.13 -13.74
N ASN A 79 -10.96 -1.59 -13.65
CA ASN A 79 -11.97 -1.37 -14.68
C ASN A 79 -13.39 -1.57 -14.14
N ASP A 80 -14.39 -1.28 -14.97
CA ASP A 80 -15.82 -1.38 -14.61
C ASP A 80 -16.20 -2.76 -14.09
N ARG A 81 -15.74 -3.85 -14.73
CA ARG A 81 -16.02 -5.22 -14.27
C ARG A 81 -15.44 -5.50 -12.88
N GLY A 82 -14.23 -4.98 -12.62
CA GLY A 82 -13.62 -5.06 -11.28
C GLY A 82 -14.42 -4.26 -10.26
N LEU A 83 -14.91 -3.09 -10.64
CA LEU A 83 -15.78 -2.28 -9.76
C LEU A 83 -17.11 -2.99 -9.48
N ASP A 84 -17.76 -3.59 -10.49
CA ASP A 84 -19.00 -4.36 -10.29
C ASP A 84 -18.79 -5.50 -9.28
N ARG A 85 -17.67 -6.22 -9.39
CA ARG A 85 -17.29 -7.26 -8.43
C ARG A 85 -17.06 -6.71 -7.03
N ALA A 86 -16.35 -5.57 -6.92
CA ALA A 86 -16.10 -4.90 -5.65
C ALA A 86 -17.41 -4.46 -4.97
N LEU A 87 -18.28 -3.79 -5.71
CA LEU A 87 -19.58 -3.32 -5.22
C LEU A 87 -20.57 -4.45 -4.86
N ALA A 88 -20.34 -5.66 -5.36
CA ALA A 88 -21.10 -6.84 -4.96
C ALA A 88 -20.59 -7.48 -3.64
N THR A 89 -19.53 -6.93 -3.05
CA THR A 89 -19.00 -7.29 -1.73
C THR A 89 -19.19 -6.13 -0.76
N ASP A 90 -18.94 -6.38 0.53
CA ASP A 90 -18.96 -5.33 1.55
C ASP A 90 -17.61 -4.58 1.61
N VAL A 91 -17.06 -4.16 0.44
CA VAL A 91 -15.84 -3.35 0.40
C VAL A 91 -16.13 -1.92 0.89
N ASP A 92 -15.29 -1.39 1.74
CA ASP A 92 -15.44 -0.03 2.29
C ASP A 92 -14.77 1.02 1.40
N GLU A 93 -13.75 0.59 0.64
CA GLU A 93 -12.90 1.46 -0.15
C GLU A 93 -12.46 0.78 -1.45
N ILE A 94 -12.44 1.53 -2.55
CA ILE A 94 -11.72 1.12 -3.74
C ILE A 94 -10.43 1.93 -3.90
N ASN A 95 -9.36 1.25 -4.31
CA ASN A 95 -8.12 1.87 -4.77
C ASN A 95 -7.99 1.68 -6.28
N VAL A 96 -7.71 2.76 -7.01
CA VAL A 96 -7.47 2.73 -8.46
C VAL A 96 -6.06 3.24 -8.73
N VAL A 97 -5.30 2.54 -9.56
CA VAL A 97 -3.93 2.94 -9.91
C VAL A 97 -3.91 3.69 -11.24
N VAL A 98 -3.31 4.87 -11.24
CA VAL A 98 -2.93 5.62 -12.45
C VAL A 98 -1.41 5.66 -12.51
N VAL A 99 -0.83 5.24 -13.64
CA VAL A 99 0.64 5.17 -13.80
C VAL A 99 1.16 6.48 -14.38
N ALA A 100 2.24 7.02 -13.80
CA ALA A 100 2.78 8.33 -14.16
C ALA A 100 3.40 8.41 -15.56
N THR A 101 3.71 7.26 -16.19
CA THR A 101 4.36 7.20 -17.50
C THR A 101 3.60 6.31 -18.47
N ASP A 102 3.57 6.71 -19.75
CA ASP A 102 2.82 6.01 -20.78
C ASP A 102 3.34 4.59 -21.06
N THR A 103 4.66 4.41 -21.13
CA THR A 103 5.24 3.09 -21.41
C THR A 103 4.88 2.09 -20.32
N PHE A 104 4.98 2.49 -19.05
CA PHE A 104 4.61 1.61 -17.95
C PHE A 104 3.09 1.37 -17.90
N SER A 105 2.29 2.41 -18.10
CA SER A 105 0.83 2.31 -18.14
C SER A 105 0.37 1.31 -19.22
N ARG A 106 0.92 1.40 -20.43
CA ARG A 106 0.61 0.47 -21.53
C ARG A 106 0.99 -0.97 -21.20
N ARG A 107 2.16 -1.20 -20.59
CA ARG A 107 2.63 -2.54 -20.22
C ARG A 107 1.85 -3.15 -19.05
N ASN A 108 1.47 -2.33 -18.09
CA ASN A 108 0.79 -2.79 -16.87
C ASN A 108 -0.74 -2.89 -17.04
N GLN A 109 -1.35 -1.87 -17.67
CA GLN A 109 -2.80 -1.69 -17.71
C GLN A 109 -3.38 -1.64 -19.13
N ASN A 110 -2.54 -1.76 -20.16
CA ASN A 110 -2.90 -1.68 -21.58
C ASN A 110 -3.64 -0.37 -21.94
N CYS A 111 -3.19 0.75 -21.38
CA CYS A 111 -3.73 2.08 -21.65
C CYS A 111 -2.64 3.15 -21.47
N THR A 112 -2.84 4.33 -22.03
CA THR A 112 -2.02 5.52 -21.74
C THR A 112 -2.29 6.05 -20.36
N THR A 113 -1.43 6.90 -19.82
CA THR A 113 -1.66 7.66 -18.59
C THR A 113 -2.95 8.49 -18.66
N ALA A 114 -3.21 9.12 -19.82
CA ALA A 114 -4.43 9.92 -20.05
C ALA A 114 -5.70 9.06 -20.00
N GLU A 115 -5.70 7.90 -20.63
CA GLU A 115 -6.80 6.92 -20.54
C GLU A 115 -6.95 6.37 -19.11
N GLY A 116 -5.85 6.19 -18.39
CA GLY A 116 -5.86 5.83 -16.97
C GLY A 116 -6.58 6.86 -16.10
N VAL A 117 -6.34 8.15 -16.34
CA VAL A 117 -7.05 9.26 -15.66
C VAL A 117 -8.55 9.25 -16.01
N GLN A 118 -8.91 9.03 -17.27
CA GLN A 118 -10.32 8.95 -17.69
C GLN A 118 -11.03 7.77 -17.00
N ARG A 119 -10.37 6.61 -16.96
CA ARG A 119 -10.85 5.41 -16.27
C ARG A 119 -11.04 5.66 -14.78
N TRP A 120 -10.04 6.25 -14.12
CA TRP A 120 -10.15 6.69 -12.73
C TRP A 120 -11.41 7.54 -12.52
N SER A 121 -11.60 8.59 -13.33
CA SER A 121 -12.73 9.51 -13.21
C SER A 121 -14.09 8.81 -13.38
N ALA A 122 -14.17 7.80 -14.27
CA ALA A 122 -15.39 7.02 -14.45
C ALA A 122 -15.67 6.12 -13.23
N LEU A 123 -14.65 5.39 -12.75
CA LEU A 123 -14.76 4.49 -11.60
C LEU A 123 -15.08 5.28 -10.31
N ALA A 124 -14.42 6.43 -10.11
CA ALA A 124 -14.65 7.29 -8.94
C ALA A 124 -16.09 7.77 -8.84
N ARG A 125 -16.68 8.23 -9.96
CA ARG A 125 -18.10 8.66 -9.99
C ARG A 125 -19.05 7.52 -9.63
N ARG A 126 -18.81 6.31 -10.15
CA ARG A 126 -19.65 5.13 -9.86
C ARG A 126 -19.53 4.70 -8.41
N ALA A 127 -18.31 4.66 -7.86
CA ALA A 127 -18.08 4.32 -6.46
C ALA A 127 -18.72 5.34 -5.50
N ALA A 128 -18.62 6.64 -5.83
CA ALA A 128 -19.29 7.71 -5.06
C ALA A 128 -20.81 7.52 -5.01
N ALA A 129 -21.43 7.18 -6.13
CA ALA A 129 -22.86 6.90 -6.19
C ALA A 129 -23.30 5.70 -5.33
N SER A 130 -22.35 4.81 -5.00
CA SER A 130 -22.57 3.64 -4.13
C SER A 130 -22.12 3.87 -2.67
N GLY A 131 -21.65 5.07 -2.31
CA GLY A 131 -21.19 5.41 -0.97
C GLY A 131 -19.85 4.78 -0.58
N VAL A 132 -19.10 4.22 -1.53
CA VAL A 132 -17.79 3.60 -1.30
C VAL A 132 -16.68 4.65 -1.39
N ARG A 133 -15.76 4.65 -0.42
CA ARG A 133 -14.57 5.52 -0.41
C ARG A 133 -13.70 5.28 -1.64
N ARG A 134 -13.16 6.35 -2.22
CA ARG A 134 -12.39 6.33 -3.47
C ARG A 134 -11.00 6.84 -3.24
N THR A 135 -10.02 5.99 -3.47
CA THR A 135 -8.61 6.39 -3.44
C THR A 135 -7.96 6.18 -4.79
N VAL A 136 -6.99 7.03 -5.10
CA VAL A 136 -6.20 6.92 -6.32
C VAL A 136 -4.72 6.86 -5.96
N THR A 137 -4.03 5.85 -6.49
CA THR A 137 -2.59 5.69 -6.36
C THR A 137 -1.90 6.11 -7.65
N ILE A 138 -0.98 7.07 -7.57
CA ILE A 138 -0.09 7.44 -8.66
C ILE A 138 1.15 6.55 -8.59
N ALA A 139 1.19 5.50 -9.42
CA ALA A 139 2.33 4.60 -9.52
C ALA A 139 3.48 5.21 -10.33
N ALA A 140 4.71 4.76 -10.06
CA ALA A 140 5.95 5.30 -10.63
C ALA A 140 6.13 6.81 -10.39
N ALA A 141 5.63 7.33 -9.27
CA ALA A 141 5.72 8.76 -8.95
C ALA A 141 7.17 9.25 -8.74
N PHE A 142 8.09 8.37 -8.39
CA PHE A 142 9.48 8.69 -8.10
C PHE A 142 10.45 8.24 -9.19
N GLY A 143 9.98 7.42 -10.13
CA GLY A 143 10.78 6.91 -11.23
C GLY A 143 10.11 5.73 -11.93
N CYS A 144 10.41 5.55 -13.20
CA CYS A 144 9.84 4.54 -14.07
C CYS A 144 10.91 3.52 -14.51
N PRO A 145 10.61 2.21 -14.49
CA PRO A 145 11.58 1.19 -14.89
C PRO A 145 11.87 1.18 -16.41
N PHE A 146 11.09 1.93 -17.19
CA PHE A 146 11.19 1.97 -18.65
C PHE A 146 11.61 3.34 -19.19
N GLU A 147 11.20 4.43 -18.52
CA GLU A 147 11.44 5.80 -18.96
C GLU A 147 12.46 6.55 -18.07
N GLY A 148 12.91 5.91 -16.97
CA GLY A 148 13.87 6.49 -16.04
C GLY A 148 13.23 7.53 -15.12
N GLU A 149 13.85 8.71 -15.00
CA GLU A 149 13.41 9.76 -14.09
C GLU A 149 12.03 10.32 -14.48
N VAL A 150 11.17 10.47 -13.48
CA VAL A 150 9.85 11.12 -13.62
C VAL A 150 9.90 12.45 -12.90
N SER A 151 9.75 13.57 -13.62
CA SER A 151 9.87 14.88 -13.01
C SER A 151 8.75 15.18 -12.01
N ALA A 152 9.05 15.93 -10.94
CA ALA A 152 8.04 16.35 -9.99
C ALA A 152 6.90 17.14 -10.65
N ALA A 153 7.22 17.96 -11.67
CA ALA A 153 6.22 18.71 -12.42
C ALA A 153 5.21 17.79 -13.12
N ALA A 154 5.68 16.70 -13.73
CA ALA A 154 4.80 15.72 -14.40
C ALA A 154 3.89 15.00 -13.39
N VAL A 155 4.42 14.62 -12.23
CA VAL A 155 3.61 13.98 -11.18
C VAL A 155 2.57 14.95 -10.61
N LEU A 156 2.95 16.20 -10.33
CA LEU A 156 2.04 17.22 -9.81
C LEU A 156 0.97 17.63 -10.84
N ASP A 157 1.28 17.61 -12.15
CA ASP A 157 0.26 17.75 -13.19
C ASP A 157 -0.74 16.57 -13.14
N LEU A 158 -0.23 15.35 -12.99
CA LEU A 158 -1.10 14.17 -12.86
C LEU A 158 -1.97 14.24 -11.60
N VAL A 159 -1.43 14.75 -10.47
CA VAL A 159 -2.22 15.04 -9.25
C VAL A 159 -3.40 15.94 -9.56
N ARG A 160 -3.21 17.08 -10.26
CA ARG A 160 -4.30 17.99 -10.65
C ARG A 160 -5.38 17.26 -11.47
N ARG A 161 -4.94 16.43 -12.40
CA ARG A 161 -5.85 15.68 -13.29
C ARG A 161 -6.67 14.63 -12.56
N VAL A 162 -6.06 13.87 -11.65
CA VAL A 162 -6.82 12.87 -10.87
C VAL A 162 -7.70 13.52 -9.81
N ALA A 163 -7.30 14.67 -9.28
CA ALA A 163 -8.07 15.44 -8.30
C ALA A 163 -9.41 15.96 -8.83
N ALA A 164 -9.54 16.14 -10.16
CA ALA A 164 -10.79 16.55 -10.78
C ALA A 164 -11.96 15.56 -10.58
N ALA A 165 -11.67 14.32 -10.17
CA ALA A 165 -12.67 13.32 -9.82
C ALA A 165 -12.94 13.22 -8.31
N GLU A 166 -12.48 14.22 -7.53
CA GLU A 166 -12.73 14.37 -6.09
C GLU A 166 -12.39 13.11 -5.29
N PRO A 167 -11.10 12.64 -5.30
CA PRO A 167 -10.68 11.51 -4.50
C PRO A 167 -10.79 11.81 -3.01
N ASP A 168 -11.13 10.80 -2.22
CA ASP A 168 -11.09 10.87 -0.75
C ASP A 168 -9.65 10.78 -0.22
N GLU A 169 -8.68 10.39 -1.07
CA GLU A 169 -7.25 10.29 -0.78
C GLU A 169 -6.44 10.14 -2.06
N ILE A 170 -5.21 10.70 -2.07
CA ILE A 170 -4.23 10.50 -3.15
C ILE A 170 -2.99 9.81 -2.56
N ALA A 171 -2.58 8.69 -3.18
CA ALA A 171 -1.36 7.98 -2.84
C ALA A 171 -0.25 8.23 -3.85
N LEU A 172 0.97 8.46 -3.37
CA LEU A 172 2.18 8.54 -4.17
C LEU A 172 3.00 7.27 -3.97
N ALA A 173 3.23 6.49 -5.03
CA ALA A 173 3.90 5.21 -4.93
C ALA A 173 5.29 5.19 -5.58
N ASP A 174 6.28 4.78 -4.79
CA ASP A 174 7.63 4.44 -5.22
C ASP A 174 7.69 2.96 -5.65
N THR A 175 7.07 2.69 -6.79
CA THR A 175 6.82 1.34 -7.31
C THR A 175 8.09 0.49 -7.48
N ILE A 176 9.24 1.10 -7.67
CA ILE A 176 10.51 0.41 -7.92
C ILE A 176 11.60 0.73 -6.87
N GLY A 177 11.27 1.46 -5.81
CA GLY A 177 12.17 1.81 -4.72
C GLY A 177 13.37 2.63 -5.17
N VAL A 178 13.12 3.75 -5.86
CA VAL A 178 14.15 4.70 -6.35
C VAL A 178 14.00 6.10 -5.77
N GLY A 179 12.93 6.33 -5.01
CA GLY A 179 12.69 7.61 -4.36
C GLY A 179 13.76 7.97 -3.34
N THR A 180 13.99 9.27 -3.17
CA THR A 180 14.88 9.84 -2.17
C THR A 180 14.12 10.83 -1.28
N PRO A 181 14.55 11.06 -0.02
CA PRO A 181 13.83 11.91 0.93
C PRO A 181 13.52 13.32 0.44
N ASP A 182 14.40 13.93 -0.32
CA ASP A 182 14.22 15.26 -0.89
C ASP A 182 13.11 15.30 -1.95
N ARG A 183 13.06 14.27 -2.81
CA ARG A 183 11.98 14.10 -3.80
C ARG A 183 10.64 13.81 -3.13
N VAL A 184 10.65 13.01 -2.07
CA VAL A 184 9.45 12.71 -1.28
C VAL A 184 8.89 13.98 -0.67
N ARG A 185 9.72 14.81 0.00
CA ARG A 185 9.27 16.09 0.55
C ARG A 185 8.67 17.01 -0.53
N THR A 186 9.32 17.09 -1.69
CA THR A 186 8.84 17.91 -2.81
C THR A 186 7.47 17.46 -3.31
N LEU A 187 7.27 16.16 -3.52
CA LEU A 187 6.01 15.64 -4.06
C LEU A 187 4.88 15.64 -3.05
N VAL A 188 5.15 15.30 -1.79
CA VAL A 188 4.13 15.29 -0.73
C VAL A 188 3.65 16.71 -0.45
N ALA A 189 4.57 17.67 -0.21
CA ALA A 189 4.22 19.06 0.03
C ALA A 189 3.51 19.69 -1.19
N GLY A 190 3.99 19.40 -2.40
CA GLY A 190 3.36 19.87 -3.64
C GLY A 190 1.96 19.31 -3.84
N THR A 191 1.74 18.03 -3.52
CA THR A 191 0.41 17.39 -3.58
C THR A 191 -0.53 18.02 -2.56
N ALA A 192 -0.13 18.16 -1.31
CA ALA A 192 -0.94 18.77 -0.26
C ALA A 192 -1.32 20.25 -0.58
N ALA A 193 -0.41 20.99 -1.20
CA ALA A 193 -0.68 22.37 -1.64
C ALA A 193 -1.68 22.44 -2.81
N LEU A 194 -1.66 21.46 -3.72
CA LEU A 194 -2.55 21.40 -4.88
C LEU A 194 -3.98 20.95 -4.55
N VAL A 195 -4.14 20.12 -3.54
CA VAL A 195 -5.41 19.52 -3.15
C VAL A 195 -5.65 19.69 -1.63
N PRO A 196 -5.84 20.91 -1.14
CA PRO A 196 -6.03 21.16 0.28
C PRO A 196 -7.19 20.34 0.84
N GLY A 197 -6.97 19.70 1.98
CA GLY A 197 -7.99 18.89 2.65
C GLY A 197 -8.10 17.43 2.15
N VAL A 198 -7.42 17.06 1.06
CA VAL A 198 -7.32 15.66 0.62
C VAL A 198 -6.09 15.03 1.26
N PRO A 199 -6.24 13.96 2.07
CA PRO A 199 -5.11 13.27 2.67
C PRO A 199 -4.11 12.73 1.63
N VAL A 200 -2.81 12.87 1.93
CA VAL A 200 -1.75 12.28 1.14
C VAL A 200 -1.27 11.00 1.81
N ARG A 201 -1.30 9.90 1.06
CA ARG A 201 -0.77 8.60 1.42
C ARG A 201 0.53 8.34 0.66
N CYS A 202 1.46 7.61 1.25
CA CYS A 202 2.69 7.21 0.58
C CYS A 202 2.90 5.71 0.67
N HIS A 203 3.32 5.14 -0.46
CA HIS A 203 3.71 3.74 -0.60
C HIS A 203 5.17 3.67 -1.03
N PHE A 204 6.00 2.98 -0.23
CA PHE A 204 7.43 2.89 -0.49
C PHE A 204 7.91 1.46 -0.58
N HIS A 205 8.76 1.20 -1.58
CA HIS A 205 9.56 -0.01 -1.66
C HIS A 205 10.94 0.19 -1.03
N ASN A 206 11.44 -0.84 -0.36
CA ASN A 206 12.77 -0.85 0.27
C ASN A 206 13.84 -1.49 -0.62
N THR A 207 13.59 -1.60 -1.90
CA THR A 207 14.44 -2.26 -2.90
C THR A 207 15.90 -1.77 -2.88
N ARG A 208 16.11 -0.48 -2.56
CA ARG A 208 17.43 0.15 -2.42
C ARG A 208 17.68 0.70 -1.02
N ASN A 209 16.99 0.14 -0.05
CA ASN A 209 17.12 0.50 1.36
C ASN A 209 16.85 1.99 1.68
N THR A 210 16.01 2.64 0.88
CA THR A 210 15.58 4.04 1.09
C THR A 210 14.18 4.17 1.66
N GLY A 211 13.39 3.09 1.68
CA GLY A 211 11.96 3.11 1.99
C GLY A 211 11.63 3.72 3.34
N TYR A 212 12.35 3.38 4.39
CA TYR A 212 12.10 3.92 5.74
C TYR A 212 12.53 5.39 5.88
N ALA A 213 13.64 5.80 5.24
CA ALA A 213 14.03 7.21 5.19
C ALA A 213 12.98 8.04 4.43
N ASN A 214 12.42 7.48 3.36
CA ASN A 214 11.34 8.10 2.59
C ASN A 214 10.04 8.19 3.41
N ALA A 215 9.71 7.18 4.23
CA ALA A 215 8.56 7.21 5.12
C ALA A 215 8.67 8.38 6.12
N VAL A 216 9.83 8.55 6.76
CA VAL A 216 10.08 9.70 7.66
C VAL A 216 9.93 11.02 6.92
N ALA A 217 10.55 11.16 5.74
CA ALA A 217 10.48 12.37 4.94
C ALA A 217 9.03 12.71 4.49
N ALA A 218 8.22 11.68 4.22
CA ALA A 218 6.81 11.85 3.88
C ALA A 218 6.01 12.44 5.05
N LEU A 219 6.21 11.92 6.27
CA LEU A 219 5.55 12.43 7.47
C LEU A 219 5.97 13.87 7.78
N GLU A 220 7.26 14.19 7.67
CA GLU A 220 7.78 15.56 7.83
C GLU A 220 7.17 16.52 6.82
N ALA A 221 6.81 16.05 5.62
CA ALA A 221 6.18 16.83 4.57
C ALA A 221 4.65 16.90 4.65
N GLY A 222 4.04 16.23 5.64
CA GLY A 222 2.60 16.30 5.91
C GLY A 222 1.78 15.10 5.44
N ALA A 223 2.40 14.01 5.00
CA ALA A 223 1.66 12.76 4.78
C ALA A 223 1.16 12.23 6.14
N GLY A 224 -0.08 11.76 6.19
CA GLY A 224 -0.69 11.19 7.41
C GLY A 224 -0.87 9.67 7.34
N ILE A 225 -0.59 9.06 6.18
CA ILE A 225 -0.89 7.66 5.90
C ILE A 225 0.29 7.01 5.18
N LEU A 226 0.71 5.85 5.67
CA LEU A 226 1.80 5.07 5.07
C LEU A 226 1.32 3.64 4.79
N ASP A 227 1.64 3.14 3.59
CA ASP A 227 1.47 1.73 3.25
C ASP A 227 2.66 0.94 3.78
N ALA A 228 2.38 -0.24 4.33
CA ALA A 228 3.40 -1.20 4.69
C ALA A 228 2.85 -2.62 4.60
N SER A 229 3.73 -3.59 4.49
CA SER A 229 3.38 -5.00 4.31
C SER A 229 3.93 -5.82 5.47
N THR A 230 3.07 -6.53 6.21
CA THR A 230 3.49 -7.47 7.26
C THR A 230 4.55 -8.43 6.72
N GLY A 231 5.66 -8.55 7.43
CA GLY A 231 6.83 -9.32 7.01
C GLY A 231 7.65 -8.67 5.90
N GLY A 232 7.23 -7.53 5.35
CA GLY A 232 7.88 -6.92 4.17
C GLY A 232 7.68 -7.75 2.89
N VAL A 233 6.64 -8.60 2.84
CA VAL A 233 6.35 -9.43 1.66
C VAL A 233 5.87 -8.59 0.48
N GLY A 234 6.02 -9.12 -0.74
CA GLY A 234 5.71 -8.40 -1.97
C GLY A 234 6.98 -7.89 -2.64
N GLY A 235 7.62 -8.78 -3.40
CA GLY A 235 8.82 -8.45 -4.19
C GLY A 235 8.53 -7.42 -5.28
N CYS A 236 9.58 -6.76 -5.75
CA CYS A 236 9.49 -5.88 -6.90
C CYS A 236 9.68 -6.71 -8.19
N PRO A 237 8.70 -6.81 -9.09
CA PRO A 237 8.83 -7.56 -10.35
C PRO A 237 9.99 -7.08 -11.24
N PHE A 238 10.41 -5.81 -11.06
CA PHE A 238 11.51 -5.17 -11.80
C PHE A 238 12.88 -5.34 -11.12
N ALA A 239 12.92 -5.93 -9.91
CA ALA A 239 14.13 -6.26 -9.18
C ALA A 239 13.90 -7.55 -8.36
N PRO A 240 13.81 -8.73 -9.01
CA PRO A 240 13.34 -9.98 -8.38
C PRO A 240 14.20 -10.48 -7.23
N ALA A 241 15.46 -10.03 -7.13
CA ALA A 241 16.38 -10.40 -6.05
C ALA A 241 16.36 -9.42 -4.87
N ALA A 242 15.59 -8.34 -4.96
CA ALA A 242 15.53 -7.30 -3.93
C ALA A 242 14.22 -7.37 -3.15
N THR A 243 14.23 -6.84 -1.92
CA THR A 243 13.01 -6.61 -1.15
C THR A 243 12.12 -5.61 -1.87
N GLY A 244 10.79 -5.78 -1.75
CA GLY A 244 9.81 -4.84 -2.28
C GLY A 244 9.32 -3.88 -1.19
N ASN A 245 8.14 -4.12 -0.67
CA ASN A 245 7.49 -3.29 0.34
C ASN A 245 8.36 -3.07 1.60
N ILE A 246 8.22 -1.89 2.24
CA ILE A 246 8.66 -1.73 3.63
C ILE A 246 7.83 -2.65 4.54
N ALA A 247 8.48 -3.24 5.54
CA ALA A 247 7.80 -4.13 6.48
C ALA A 247 6.99 -3.32 7.51
N THR A 248 5.76 -3.76 7.79
CA THR A 248 4.88 -3.10 8.76
C THR A 248 5.52 -3.07 10.14
N GLU A 249 6.04 -4.18 10.64
CA GLU A 249 6.67 -4.27 11.97
C GLU A 249 7.92 -3.39 12.09
N ASP A 250 8.73 -3.30 11.03
CA ASP A 250 9.93 -2.47 11.03
C ASP A 250 9.56 -0.98 10.98
N LEU A 251 8.54 -0.62 10.22
CA LEU A 251 7.97 0.74 10.20
C LEU A 251 7.40 1.10 11.57
N LEU A 252 6.63 0.22 12.19
CA LEU A 252 6.05 0.44 13.53
C LEU A 252 7.13 0.65 14.58
N TYR A 253 8.20 -0.16 14.54
CA TYR A 253 9.36 0.05 15.43
C TYR A 253 9.94 1.46 15.27
N LEU A 254 10.19 1.89 14.02
CA LEU A 254 10.70 3.22 13.73
C LEU A 254 9.77 4.32 14.27
N LEU A 255 8.48 4.26 13.95
CA LEU A 255 7.50 5.26 14.37
C LEU A 255 7.35 5.34 15.90
N HIS A 256 7.29 4.19 16.58
CA HIS A 256 7.21 4.15 18.05
C HIS A 256 8.48 4.73 18.70
N ARG A 257 9.66 4.51 18.10
CA ARG A 257 10.91 5.11 18.59
C ARG A 257 11.02 6.62 18.34
N MET A 258 10.17 7.15 17.46
CA MET A 258 10.01 8.58 17.19
C MET A 258 8.83 9.20 17.98
N ASP A 259 8.24 8.48 18.93
CA ASP A 259 7.05 8.90 19.70
C ASP A 259 5.84 9.23 18.80
N ILE A 260 5.71 8.53 17.67
CA ILE A 260 4.58 8.64 16.75
C ILE A 260 3.59 7.51 17.04
N GLY A 261 2.35 7.87 17.42
CA GLY A 261 1.28 6.93 17.71
C GLY A 261 0.72 6.29 16.42
N THR A 262 0.47 4.98 16.47
CA THR A 262 -0.20 4.24 15.36
C THR A 262 -1.37 3.41 15.86
N GLY A 263 -1.48 3.19 17.16
CA GLY A 263 -2.45 2.27 17.77
C GLY A 263 -2.20 0.78 17.47
N VAL A 264 -1.07 0.43 16.83
CA VAL A 264 -0.75 -0.93 16.38
C VAL A 264 0.37 -1.53 17.21
N ARG A 265 0.25 -2.81 17.57
CA ARG A 265 1.24 -3.55 18.36
C ARG A 265 2.29 -4.20 17.44
N ALA A 266 3.50 -3.65 17.40
CA ALA A 266 4.59 -4.09 16.53
C ALA A 266 4.96 -5.58 16.75
N GLU A 267 4.94 -6.05 17.99
CA GLU A 267 5.24 -7.44 18.34
C GLU A 267 4.20 -8.42 17.78
N ALA A 268 2.92 -8.05 17.78
CA ALA A 268 1.86 -8.86 17.21
C ALA A 268 1.95 -8.93 15.67
N VAL A 269 2.33 -7.83 15.02
CA VAL A 269 2.60 -7.81 13.57
C VAL A 269 3.83 -8.66 13.26
N SER A 270 4.90 -8.54 14.02
CA SER A 270 6.13 -9.34 13.84
C SER A 270 5.86 -10.85 13.99
N ALA A 271 5.04 -11.25 14.97
CA ALA A 271 4.61 -12.65 15.12
C ALA A 271 3.76 -13.10 13.92
N THR A 272 2.96 -12.20 13.35
CA THR A 272 2.19 -12.47 12.13
C THR A 272 3.09 -12.62 10.92
N GLY A 273 4.14 -11.78 10.78
CA GLY A 273 5.16 -11.89 9.74
C GLY A 273 5.91 -13.22 9.79
N THR A 274 6.28 -13.68 11.00
CA THR A 274 6.91 -15.00 11.18
C THR A 274 5.99 -16.14 10.70
N TRP A 275 4.73 -16.13 11.13
CA TRP A 275 3.73 -17.10 10.68
C TRP A 275 3.52 -17.04 9.16
N LEU A 276 3.49 -15.83 8.57
CA LEU A 276 3.35 -15.67 7.12
C LEU A 276 4.53 -16.30 6.37
N GLY A 277 5.75 -16.20 6.91
CA GLY A 277 6.93 -16.88 6.38
C GLY A 277 6.77 -18.41 6.37
N GLU A 278 6.15 -18.99 7.41
CA GLU A 278 5.82 -20.42 7.45
C GLU A 278 4.82 -20.79 6.36
N VAL A 279 3.76 -20.00 6.16
CA VAL A 279 2.76 -20.18 5.11
C VAL A 279 3.38 -20.10 3.70
N LEU A 280 4.30 -19.17 3.49
CA LEU A 280 5.00 -18.98 2.21
C LEU A 280 6.14 -19.99 1.98
N GLY A 281 6.55 -20.72 3.02
CA GLY A 281 7.67 -21.65 2.97
C GLY A 281 9.04 -20.97 2.84
N SER A 282 9.15 -19.69 3.20
CA SER A 282 10.39 -18.92 3.12
C SER A 282 10.43 -17.81 4.17
N PRO A 283 11.62 -17.46 4.70
CA PRO A 283 11.77 -16.35 5.65
C PRO A 283 11.30 -15.03 5.04
N VAL A 284 10.57 -14.24 5.83
CA VAL A 284 10.15 -12.90 5.42
C VAL A 284 11.31 -11.90 5.50
N PRO A 285 11.29 -10.82 4.67
CA PRO A 285 12.32 -9.79 4.66
C PRO A 285 12.46 -8.98 5.96
N ALA A 286 11.37 -8.79 6.72
CA ALA A 286 11.35 -7.97 7.93
C ALA A 286 12.46 -8.31 8.93
N LEU A 287 12.98 -7.28 9.58
CA LEU A 287 14.13 -7.40 10.48
C LEU A 287 13.73 -7.47 11.96
N LEU A 288 12.62 -6.83 12.37
CA LEU A 288 12.23 -6.75 13.77
C LEU A 288 12.05 -8.13 14.42
N GLY A 289 11.47 -9.09 13.70
CA GLY A 289 11.28 -10.45 14.19
C GLY A 289 12.60 -11.21 14.48
N ARG A 290 13.68 -10.78 13.86
CA ARG A 290 15.04 -11.36 14.07
C ARG A 290 15.84 -10.58 15.11
N ALA A 291 15.73 -9.25 15.11
CA ALA A 291 16.50 -8.38 15.99
C ALA A 291 15.87 -8.27 17.39
N GLY A 292 14.56 -8.48 17.50
CA GLY A 292 13.79 -8.17 18.70
C GLY A 292 13.52 -6.67 18.87
N GLY A 293 12.68 -6.34 19.86
CA GLY A 293 12.39 -4.95 20.23
C GLY A 293 13.58 -4.25 20.91
N PHE A 294 13.38 -3.01 21.36
CA PHE A 294 14.39 -2.27 22.09
C PHE A 294 14.78 -3.02 23.39
N PRO A 295 16.06 -3.30 23.59
CA PRO A 295 16.50 -4.10 24.73
C PRO A 295 16.22 -3.37 26.06
N PRO A 296 15.72 -4.08 27.11
CA PRO A 296 15.56 -3.48 28.42
C PRO A 296 16.92 -3.11 29.00
N ALA A 297 16.94 -2.10 29.87
CA ALA A 297 18.15 -1.73 30.61
C ALA A 297 18.65 -2.94 31.40
N ARG A 298 19.94 -3.27 31.27
CA ARG A 298 20.55 -4.34 32.08
C ARG A 298 20.64 -3.85 33.54
N PRO A 299 20.11 -4.60 34.53
CA PRO A 299 20.36 -4.28 35.91
C PRO A 299 21.87 -4.28 36.18
N GLY A 300 22.46 -3.14 36.61
CA GLY A 300 23.84 -3.04 37.07
C GLY A 300 24.87 -2.45 36.08
N SER A 301 24.49 -1.82 35.00
CA SER A 301 25.42 -1.05 34.14
C SER A 301 25.40 0.45 34.51
N GLN A 302 25.77 0.76 35.76
CA GLN A 302 26.18 2.12 36.19
C GLN A 302 27.66 2.13 36.52
#